data_4d87371c1bc0c611f146f12d91d88f15
#
_entry.id   4d87371c1bc0c611f146f12d91d88f15
#
_cell.length_a   1.000
_cell.length_b   1.000
_cell.length_c   1.000
_cell.angle_alpha   90.00
_cell.angle_beta   90.00
_cell.angle_gamma   90.00
#
_symmetry.space_group_name_H-M   'P 1'
#
loop_
_entity.id
_entity.type
_entity.pdbx_description
1 polymer ?
#
loop_
_entity_poly.entity_id
_entity_poly.type
_entity_poly.pdbx_seq_one_letter_code
_entity_poly.pdbx_strand_id
1 'polypeptide(L)'
;MDGFRDQLVADLAIEIRVAQQLDDLVRALGGNGLPLRDPCMAGTRLDILQEIESGIKNTSSHNVIWIRGTPGVGKTALAASITSRLQSQNRHVIWFRFDRTQSTTITTEALWRVIACDLARLYPSLRQ
;
A
#
# COMPACT_ATOMS: atom_id res chain seq x y z
N MET A 1 8.76 7.00 -40.41
CA MET A 1 8.81 5.93 -39.39
C MET A 1 9.53 6.32 -38.10
N ASP A 2 10.47 7.26 -38.16
CA ASP A 2 11.19 7.72 -36.97
C ASP A 2 10.29 8.49 -36.01
N GLY A 3 9.29 9.25 -36.46
CA GLY A 3 8.37 10.01 -35.64
C GLY A 3 7.49 9.18 -34.73
N PHE A 4 7.15 7.95 -35.11
CA PHE A 4 6.38 7.03 -34.26
C PHE A 4 7.20 6.51 -33.06
N ARG A 5 8.49 6.23 -33.27
CA ARG A 5 9.42 5.83 -32.21
C ARG A 5 9.66 6.97 -31.25
N ASP A 6 9.86 8.17 -31.75
CA ASP A 6 10.10 9.37 -30.94
C ASP A 6 8.87 9.70 -30.08
N GLN A 7 7.67 9.56 -30.64
CA GLN A 7 6.42 9.73 -29.87
C GLN A 7 6.27 8.69 -28.76
N LEU A 8 6.56 7.41 -29.04
CA LEU A 8 6.52 6.34 -28.07
C LEU A 8 7.52 6.57 -26.91
N VAL A 9 8.73 7.02 -27.23
CA VAL A 9 9.75 7.34 -26.23
C VAL A 9 9.31 8.53 -25.37
N ALA A 10 8.73 9.56 -25.99
CA ALA A 10 8.21 10.72 -25.28
C ALA A 10 7.06 10.35 -24.33
N ASP A 11 6.12 9.53 -24.78
CA ASP A 11 4.99 9.07 -23.99
C ASP A 11 5.46 8.21 -22.79
N LEU A 12 6.41 7.29 -23.00
CA LEU A 12 7.04 6.52 -21.94
C LEU A 12 7.77 7.41 -20.92
N ALA A 13 8.49 8.42 -21.38
CA ALA A 13 9.19 9.35 -20.50
C ALA A 13 8.21 10.15 -19.61
N ILE A 14 7.06 10.55 -20.17
CA ILE A 14 5.99 11.21 -19.43
C ILE A 14 5.40 10.27 -18.38
N GLU A 15 5.10 9.03 -18.75
CA GLU A 15 4.55 8.05 -17.82
C GLU A 15 5.49 7.74 -16.65
N ILE A 16 6.79 7.57 -16.92
CA ILE A 16 7.81 7.36 -15.89
C ILE A 16 7.87 8.56 -14.95
N ARG A 17 7.85 9.77 -15.47
CA ARG A 17 7.87 11.01 -14.67
C ARG A 17 6.64 11.12 -13.77
N VAL A 18 5.46 10.84 -14.31
CA VAL A 18 4.22 10.85 -13.53
C VAL A 18 4.26 9.80 -12.42
N ALA A 19 4.73 8.59 -12.71
CA ALA A 19 4.89 7.53 -11.71
C ALA A 19 5.85 7.94 -10.59
N GLN A 20 6.98 8.57 -10.91
CA GLN A 20 7.93 9.09 -9.93
C GLN A 20 7.32 10.20 -9.07
N GLN A 21 6.59 11.13 -9.66
CA GLN A 21 5.90 12.20 -8.92
C GLN A 21 4.84 11.62 -7.95
N LEU A 22 4.12 10.59 -8.37
CA LEU A 22 3.15 9.91 -7.50
C LEU A 22 3.84 9.18 -6.35
N ASP A 23 4.97 8.53 -6.59
CA ASP A 23 5.76 7.87 -5.54
C ASP A 23 6.28 8.89 -4.51
N ASP A 24 6.80 10.01 -4.96
CA ASP A 24 7.29 11.08 -4.09
C ASP A 24 6.14 11.68 -3.25
N LEU A 25 4.97 11.86 -3.86
CA LEU A 25 3.79 12.36 -3.18
C LEU A 25 3.30 11.36 -2.12
N VAL A 26 3.24 10.07 -2.43
CA VAL A 26 2.85 9.01 -1.49
C VAL A 26 3.80 8.98 -0.29
N ARG A 27 5.10 9.11 -0.52
CA ARG A 27 6.11 9.18 0.56
C ARG A 27 5.92 10.42 1.42
N ALA A 28 5.73 11.58 0.79
CA ALA A 28 5.51 12.84 1.51
C ALA A 28 4.24 12.83 2.37
N LEU A 29 3.22 12.08 1.96
CA LEU A 29 1.97 11.93 2.70
C LEU A 29 2.01 10.84 3.78
N GLY A 30 3.16 10.20 4.01
CA GLY A 30 3.30 9.14 5.02
C GLY A 30 2.78 7.77 4.58
N GLY A 31 2.52 7.59 3.28
CA GLY A 31 2.22 6.29 2.68
C GLY A 31 3.43 5.39 2.61
N ASN A 32 3.47 4.49 1.67
CA ASN A 32 4.49 3.42 1.45
C ASN A 32 5.98 3.80 1.68
N GLY A 33 6.27 5.04 2.12
CA GLY A 33 7.61 5.52 2.43
C GLY A 33 8.06 5.29 3.88
N LEU A 34 7.15 4.98 4.80
CA LEU A 34 7.55 4.54 6.13
C LEU A 34 7.86 3.04 6.06
N PRO A 35 9.04 2.60 6.50
CA PRO A 35 9.34 1.19 6.49
C PRO A 35 8.28 0.45 7.32
N LEU A 36 7.69 -0.57 6.73
CA LEU A 36 6.96 -1.57 7.50
C LEU A 36 7.93 -2.06 8.58
N ARG A 37 7.45 -2.13 9.82
CA ARG A 37 8.22 -2.78 10.89
C ARG A 37 8.51 -4.22 10.48
N ASP A 38 9.53 -4.80 11.11
CA ASP A 38 9.85 -6.20 10.90
C ASP A 38 8.59 -7.07 11.06
N PRO A 39 8.37 -8.01 10.15
CA PRO A 39 7.27 -8.95 10.25
C PRO A 39 7.38 -9.77 11.54
N CYS A 40 6.30 -10.44 11.91
CA CYS A 40 6.33 -11.39 13.02
C CYS A 40 7.46 -12.41 12.79
N MET A 41 8.09 -12.87 13.87
CA MET A 41 9.05 -13.96 13.78
C MET A 41 8.44 -15.14 13.01
N ALA A 42 9.25 -15.72 12.12
CA ALA A 42 8.82 -16.84 11.31
C ALA A 42 8.24 -17.98 12.21
N GLY A 43 7.08 -18.48 11.84
CA GLY A 43 6.39 -19.54 12.58
C GLY A 43 5.51 -19.09 13.75
N THR A 44 5.48 -17.80 14.08
CA THR A 44 4.56 -17.27 15.11
C THR A 44 3.25 -16.77 14.51
N ARG A 45 2.17 -16.92 15.26
CA ARG A 45 0.82 -16.41 14.90
C ARG A 45 0.30 -16.90 13.54
N LEU A 46 0.67 -18.09 13.15
CA LEU A 46 0.26 -18.68 11.86
C LEU A 46 -1.25 -18.85 11.77
N ASP A 47 -1.91 -19.18 12.84
CA ASP A 47 -3.36 -19.32 12.98
C ASP A 47 -4.08 -18.00 12.65
N ILE A 48 -3.66 -16.90 13.28
CA ILE A 48 -4.23 -15.57 13.05
C ILE A 48 -3.96 -15.10 11.61
N LEU A 49 -2.75 -15.35 11.09
CA LEU A 49 -2.41 -15.01 9.72
C LEU A 49 -3.27 -15.76 8.71
N GLN A 50 -3.51 -17.05 8.94
CA GLN A 50 -4.38 -17.87 8.10
C GLN A 50 -5.85 -17.42 8.16
N GLU A 51 -6.33 -17.07 9.33
CA GLU A 51 -7.68 -16.54 9.52
C GLU A 51 -7.89 -15.24 8.73
N ILE A 52 -6.93 -14.31 8.82
CA ILE A 52 -6.98 -13.06 8.07
C ILE A 52 -6.92 -13.30 6.57
N GLU A 53 -6.02 -14.18 6.09
CA GLU A 53 -5.92 -14.53 4.67
C GLU A 53 -7.21 -15.16 4.15
N SER A 54 -7.82 -16.03 4.93
CA SER A 54 -9.10 -16.64 4.60
C SER A 54 -10.22 -15.61 4.50
N GLY A 55 -10.26 -14.65 5.42
CA GLY A 55 -11.20 -13.54 5.39
C GLY A 55 -11.03 -12.66 4.15
N ILE A 56 -9.80 -12.40 3.74
CA ILE A 56 -9.50 -11.60 2.53
C ILE A 56 -9.92 -12.35 1.25
N LYS A 57 -9.78 -13.67 1.22
CA LYS A 57 -10.15 -14.51 0.06
C LYS A 57 -11.66 -14.68 -0.07
N ASN A 58 -12.37 -14.61 1.03
CA ASN A 58 -13.82 -14.79 1.04
C ASN A 58 -14.52 -13.47 0.69
N THR A 59 -14.75 -13.24 -0.60
CA THR A 59 -15.39 -12.02 -1.13
C THR A 59 -16.88 -11.90 -0.78
N SER A 60 -17.52 -12.95 -0.29
CA SER A 60 -18.92 -12.93 0.16
C SER A 60 -19.09 -12.49 1.62
N SER A 61 -17.99 -12.38 2.36
CA SER A 61 -17.98 -11.89 3.73
C SER A 61 -17.61 -10.39 3.80
N HIS A 62 -17.46 -9.91 5.00
CA HIS A 62 -17.21 -8.49 5.29
C HIS A 62 -15.95 -7.96 4.60
N ASN A 63 -16.04 -6.75 4.03
CA ASN A 63 -14.92 -6.07 3.37
C ASN A 63 -13.93 -5.43 4.34
N VAL A 64 -14.17 -5.53 5.64
CA VAL A 64 -13.34 -4.93 6.69
C VAL A 64 -12.95 -5.97 7.72
N ILE A 65 -11.66 -6.08 7.99
CA ILE A 65 -11.10 -6.89 9.06
C ILE A 65 -10.53 -5.96 10.12
N TRP A 66 -11.06 -6.02 11.32
CA TRP A 66 -10.62 -5.19 12.43
C TRP A 66 -9.75 -5.99 13.40
N ILE A 67 -8.47 -5.64 13.48
CA ILE A 67 -7.51 -6.25 14.40
C ILE A 67 -7.41 -5.38 15.66
N ARG A 68 -7.82 -5.93 16.80
CA ARG A 68 -7.79 -5.26 18.10
C ARG A 68 -6.78 -5.93 19.03
N GLY A 69 -6.22 -5.14 19.93
CA GLY A 69 -5.29 -5.65 20.96
C GLY A 69 -4.63 -4.51 21.72
N THR A 70 -4.08 -4.83 22.86
CA THR A 70 -3.33 -3.88 23.72
C THR A 70 -2.08 -3.34 23.01
N PRO A 71 -1.56 -2.17 23.42
CA PRO A 71 -0.27 -1.68 22.91
C PRO A 71 0.83 -2.73 23.13
N GLY A 72 1.73 -2.86 22.14
CA GLY A 72 2.86 -3.79 22.21
C GLY A 72 2.55 -5.25 21.84
N VAL A 73 1.30 -5.61 21.62
CA VAL A 73 0.91 -6.99 21.26
C VAL A 73 1.33 -7.39 19.84
N GLY A 74 1.91 -6.47 19.07
CA GLY A 74 2.46 -6.75 17.73
C GLY A 74 1.46 -6.64 16.58
N LYS A 75 0.43 -5.80 16.69
CA LYS A 75 -0.52 -5.53 15.59
C LYS A 75 0.16 -5.03 14.31
N THR A 76 1.15 -4.14 14.48
CA THR A 76 1.90 -3.59 13.35
C THR A 76 2.77 -4.64 12.66
N ALA A 77 3.39 -5.54 13.44
CA ALA A 77 4.15 -6.66 12.89
C ALA A 77 3.24 -7.66 12.15
N LEU A 78 2.02 -7.88 12.66
CA LEU A 78 1.01 -8.69 12.00
C LEU A 78 0.59 -8.07 10.65
N ALA A 79 0.33 -6.76 10.63
CA ALA A 79 0.01 -6.04 9.40
C ALA A 79 1.16 -6.13 8.38
N ALA A 80 2.41 -5.99 8.82
CA ALA A 80 3.59 -6.17 7.97
C ALA A 80 3.67 -7.59 7.38
N SER A 81 3.41 -8.62 8.20
CA SER A 81 3.41 -10.00 7.75
C SER A 81 2.34 -10.28 6.69
N ILE A 82 1.13 -9.79 6.90
CA ILE A 82 0.02 -9.92 5.94
C ILE A 82 0.35 -9.19 4.64
N THR A 83 0.86 -7.97 4.72
CA THR A 83 1.28 -7.20 3.54
C THR A 83 2.32 -7.96 2.72
N SER A 84 3.38 -8.47 3.36
CA SER A 84 4.42 -9.25 2.68
C SER A 84 3.88 -10.51 2.03
N ARG A 85 2.97 -11.22 2.69
CA ARG A 85 2.35 -12.44 2.13
C ARG A 85 1.47 -12.13 0.93
N LEU A 86 0.66 -11.08 0.98
CA LEU A 86 -0.18 -10.68 -0.13
C LEU A 86 0.66 -10.22 -1.33
N GLN A 87 1.73 -9.48 -1.09
CA GLN A 87 2.66 -9.06 -2.14
C GLN A 87 3.37 -10.25 -2.79
N SER A 88 3.78 -11.27 -2.01
CA SER A 88 4.37 -12.50 -2.55
C SER A 88 3.39 -13.31 -3.41
N GLN A 89 2.10 -13.10 -3.24
CA GLN A 89 1.03 -13.67 -4.06
C GLN A 89 0.66 -12.79 -5.27
N ASN A 90 1.49 -11.80 -5.61
CA ASN A 90 1.25 -10.80 -6.65
C ASN A 90 -0.05 -9.98 -6.44
N ARG A 91 -0.46 -9.79 -5.19
CA ARG A 91 -1.58 -8.91 -4.87
C ARG A 91 -1.06 -7.52 -4.60
N HIS A 92 -1.74 -6.54 -5.15
CA HIS A 92 -1.45 -5.15 -4.85
C HIS A 92 -1.97 -4.80 -3.47
N VAL A 93 -1.15 -4.16 -2.65
CA VAL A 93 -1.48 -3.79 -1.27
C VAL A 93 -1.13 -2.31 -1.08
N ILE A 94 -2.13 -1.53 -0.72
CA ILE A 94 -1.95 -0.15 -0.26
C ILE A 94 -1.93 -0.21 1.26
N TRP A 95 -0.89 0.34 1.87
CA TRP A 95 -0.84 0.45 3.32
C TRP A 95 -0.60 1.88 3.76
N PHE A 96 -1.13 2.22 4.91
CA PHE A 96 -1.01 3.54 5.51
C PHE A 96 -0.87 3.42 7.02
N ARG A 97 0.01 4.23 7.60
CA ARG A 97 0.25 4.22 9.03
C ARG A 97 0.01 5.61 9.62
N PHE A 98 -0.85 5.67 10.62
CA PHE A 98 -0.98 6.84 11.47
C PHE A 98 0.11 6.82 12.53
N ASP A 99 0.99 7.82 12.52
CA ASP A 99 2.03 7.98 13.52
C ASP A 99 1.69 9.14 14.45
N ARG A 100 1.66 8.87 15.74
CA ARG A 100 1.34 9.89 16.76
C ARG A 100 2.37 11.02 16.80
N THR A 101 3.61 10.76 16.42
CA THR A 101 4.68 11.75 16.39
C THR A 101 4.52 12.75 15.23
N GLN A 102 3.73 12.38 14.23
CA GLN A 102 3.45 13.21 13.04
C GLN A 102 1.96 13.57 12.92
N SER A 103 1.26 13.62 14.04
CA SER A 103 -0.20 13.82 14.08
C SER A 103 -0.69 15.13 13.45
N THR A 104 0.20 16.11 13.27
CA THR A 104 -0.13 17.38 12.60
C THR A 104 -0.12 17.29 11.08
N THR A 105 0.60 16.32 10.52
CA THR A 105 0.79 16.15 9.07
C THR A 105 0.03 14.93 8.51
N ILE A 106 -0.25 13.94 9.35
CA ILE A 106 -0.92 12.71 8.92
C ILE A 106 -2.40 12.79 9.31
N THR A 107 -3.22 13.15 8.34
CA THR A 107 -4.68 13.29 8.47
C THR A 107 -5.42 12.20 7.71
N THR A 108 -6.71 12.08 7.93
CA THR A 108 -7.59 11.21 7.12
C THR A 108 -7.59 11.63 5.64
N GLU A 109 -7.41 12.92 5.36
CA GLU A 109 -7.24 13.41 4.00
C GLU A 109 -5.97 12.86 3.35
N ALA A 110 -4.85 12.79 4.09
CA ALA A 110 -3.62 12.19 3.61
C ALA A 110 -3.81 10.71 3.23
N LEU A 111 -4.58 9.95 4.01
CA LEU A 111 -4.95 8.58 3.70
C LEU A 111 -5.64 8.47 2.34
N TRP A 112 -6.67 9.29 2.09
CA TRP A 112 -7.39 9.28 0.82
C TRP A 112 -6.50 9.68 -0.36
N ARG A 113 -5.61 10.64 -0.17
CA ARG A 113 -4.63 11.04 -1.18
C ARG A 113 -3.66 9.91 -1.52
N VAL A 114 -3.16 9.20 -0.52
CA VAL A 114 -2.29 8.02 -0.74
C VAL A 114 -3.02 6.95 -1.55
N ILE A 115 -4.26 6.63 -1.20
CA ILE A 115 -5.07 5.65 -1.93
C ILE A 115 -5.27 6.10 -3.37
N ALA A 116 -5.65 7.35 -3.59
CA ALA A 116 -5.87 7.88 -4.94
C ALA A 116 -4.59 7.87 -5.79
N CYS A 117 -3.45 8.28 -5.23
CA CYS A 117 -2.17 8.26 -5.92
C CYS A 117 -1.73 6.85 -6.30
N ASP A 118 -1.90 5.89 -5.38
CA ASP A 118 -1.49 4.51 -5.61
C ASP A 118 -2.38 3.83 -6.67
N LEU A 119 -3.68 4.10 -6.65
CA LEU A 119 -4.60 3.65 -7.69
C LEU A 119 -4.28 4.29 -9.06
N ALA A 120 -3.97 5.59 -9.11
CA ALA A 120 -3.58 6.27 -10.33
C ALA A 120 -2.27 5.74 -10.90
N ARG A 121 -1.36 5.26 -10.05
CA ARG A 121 -0.12 4.60 -10.47
C ARG A 121 -0.40 3.26 -11.14
N LEU A 122 -1.31 2.47 -10.56
CA LEU A 122 -1.68 1.14 -11.07
C LEU A 122 -2.52 1.22 -12.35
N TYR A 123 -3.42 2.16 -12.39
CA TYR A 123 -4.40 2.32 -13.47
C TYR A 123 -4.23 3.68 -14.15
N PRO A 124 -3.39 3.76 -15.20
CA PRO A 124 -3.14 5.02 -15.90
C PRO A 124 -4.40 5.72 -16.40
N SER A 125 -5.47 4.96 -16.69
CA SER A 125 -6.78 5.50 -17.07
C SER A 125 -7.44 6.38 -16.01
N LEU A 126 -7.04 6.27 -14.75
CA LEU A 126 -7.56 7.10 -13.65
C LEU A 126 -6.85 8.45 -13.50
N ARG A 127 -5.86 8.75 -14.35
CA ARG A 127 -5.08 10.00 -14.31
C ARG A 127 -5.73 11.16 -15.05
N GLN A 128 -6.96 10.98 -15.53
CA GLN A 128 -7.70 12.01 -16.30
C GLN A 128 -8.27 13.08 -15.39
#